data_4849414e9fc326a147f1b46223364675
#
_entry.id   4849414e9fc326a147f1b46223364675
#
_cell.length_a   1.000
_cell.length_b   1.000
_cell.length_c   1.000
_cell.angle_alpha   90.00
_cell.angle_beta   90.00
_cell.angle_gamma   90.00
#
_symmetry.space_group_name_H-M   'P 1'
#
loop_
_entity.id
_entity.type
_entity.pdbx_description
1 polymer ?
#
loop_
_entity_poly.entity_id
_entity_poly.type
_entity_poly.pdbx_seq_one_letter_code
_entity_poly.pdbx_strand_id
1 'polypeptide(L)'
;DSVNSSASELKVASDDLAKRSEQQAASLEETSAALDEITAAVKNSTERAQSATVMVGDATRSAKQSGEVVRNAINSMERIEQASHEITQIINVIDEIAFQTNLLALNAGVEAARAGEAGKGFAVVAQEVRELAQRSANAAKDIKTLITKSGEEVESGVKLVNATGET
;
A
#
# COMPACT_ATOMS: atom_id res chain seq x y z
N ASP A 1 100.13 7.39 4.05
CA ASP A 1 99.23 6.47 3.28
C ASP A 1 97.80 6.25 3.94
N SER A 2 97.71 6.26 5.26
CA SER A 2 96.42 5.99 5.93
C SER A 2 95.37 7.16 5.77
N VAL A 3 95.87 8.41 5.73
CA VAL A 3 95.00 9.60 5.53
C VAL A 3 94.34 9.60 4.14
N ASN A 4 95.06 9.21 3.12
CA ASN A 4 94.55 9.13 1.74
C ASN A 4 93.52 8.00 1.58
N SER A 5 93.70 6.87 2.28
CA SER A 5 92.74 5.76 2.32
C SER A 5 91.44 6.18 3.00
N SER A 6 91.56 6.81 4.18
CA SER A 6 90.36 7.31 4.92
C SER A 6 89.57 8.40 4.19
N ALA A 7 90.30 9.27 3.45
CA ALA A 7 89.68 10.30 2.61
C ALA A 7 88.90 9.66 1.41
N SER A 8 89.43 8.59 0.80
CA SER A 8 88.77 7.84 -0.26
C SER A 8 87.51 7.12 0.26
N GLU A 9 87.57 6.48 1.46
CA GLU A 9 86.47 5.81 2.06
C GLU A 9 85.33 6.79 2.44
N LEU A 10 85.69 7.97 2.98
CA LEU A 10 84.73 9.04 3.29
C LEU A 10 84.03 9.56 2.03
N LYS A 11 84.72 9.68 0.91
CA LYS A 11 84.16 10.09 -0.38
C LYS A 11 83.15 9.07 -0.88
N VAL A 12 83.51 7.78 -0.85
CA VAL A 12 82.60 6.70 -1.25
C VAL A 12 81.38 6.66 -0.35
N ALA A 13 81.49 6.79 0.98
CA ALA A 13 80.42 6.85 1.91
C ALA A 13 79.48 8.07 1.72
N SER A 14 80.07 9.24 1.36
CA SER A 14 79.30 10.44 1.05
C SER A 14 78.53 10.31 -0.25
N ASP A 15 79.12 9.72 -1.30
CA ASP A 15 78.44 9.45 -2.57
C ASP A 15 77.27 8.42 -2.38
N ASP A 16 77.49 7.39 -1.56
CA ASP A 16 76.43 6.43 -1.21
C ASP A 16 75.29 7.11 -0.43
N LEU A 17 75.61 7.96 0.56
CA LEU A 17 74.61 8.71 1.34
C LEU A 17 73.84 9.67 0.44
N ALA A 18 74.50 10.34 -0.53
CA ALA A 18 73.78 11.20 -1.47
C ALA A 18 72.73 10.41 -2.31
N LYS A 19 73.21 9.26 -2.89
CA LYS A 19 72.25 8.40 -3.64
C LYS A 19 71.08 7.89 -2.81
N ARG A 20 71.36 7.50 -1.58
CA ARG A 20 70.23 7.05 -0.63
C ARG A 20 69.27 8.20 -0.28
N SER A 21 69.84 9.42 -0.13
CA SER A 21 68.98 10.60 0.11
C SER A 21 68.12 10.93 -1.09
N GLU A 22 68.64 10.83 -2.33
CA GLU A 22 67.84 11.01 -3.55
C GLU A 22 66.75 9.94 -3.67
N GLN A 23 67.06 8.66 -3.42
CA GLN A 23 66.14 7.59 -3.44
C GLN A 23 64.99 7.77 -2.34
N GLN A 24 65.40 8.22 -1.16
CA GLN A 24 64.47 8.48 -0.07
C GLN A 24 63.57 9.68 -0.38
N ALA A 25 64.06 10.73 -1.03
CA ALA A 25 63.27 11.85 -1.49
C ALA A 25 62.21 11.41 -2.52
N ALA A 26 62.62 10.61 -3.52
CA ALA A 26 61.68 10.05 -4.50
C ALA A 26 60.58 9.18 -3.87
N SER A 27 60.95 8.31 -2.89
CA SER A 27 59.98 7.50 -2.15
C SER A 27 59.04 8.32 -1.29
N LEU A 28 59.50 9.46 -0.75
CA LEU A 28 58.65 10.39 0.01
C LEU A 28 57.65 11.12 -0.91
N GLU A 29 58.09 11.52 -2.13
CA GLU A 29 57.20 12.11 -3.13
C GLU A 29 56.09 11.12 -3.54
N GLU A 30 56.47 9.86 -3.83
CA GLU A 30 55.49 8.81 -4.16
C GLU A 30 54.53 8.53 -2.99
N THR A 31 55.03 8.48 -1.76
CA THR A 31 54.18 8.29 -0.55
C THR A 31 53.24 9.47 -0.35
N SER A 32 53.71 10.70 -0.60
CA SER A 32 52.86 11.89 -0.51
C SER A 32 51.73 11.88 -1.54
N ALA A 33 52.05 11.51 -2.80
CA ALA A 33 51.01 11.36 -3.84
C ALA A 33 49.99 10.28 -3.50
N ALA A 34 50.45 9.13 -2.97
CA ALA A 34 49.53 8.08 -2.50
C ALA A 34 48.62 8.53 -1.33
N LEU A 35 49.18 9.32 -0.41
CA LEU A 35 48.39 9.91 0.69
C LEU A 35 47.32 10.91 0.20
N ASP A 36 47.63 11.69 -0.82
CA ASP A 36 46.69 12.61 -1.45
C ASP A 36 45.53 11.84 -2.11
N GLU A 37 45.84 10.76 -2.83
CA GLU A 37 44.82 9.87 -3.42
C GLU A 37 43.94 9.21 -2.35
N ILE A 38 44.52 8.69 -1.27
CA ILE A 38 43.81 8.09 -0.15
C ILE A 38 42.90 9.15 0.50
N THR A 39 43.41 10.36 0.70
CA THR A 39 42.61 11.45 1.29
C THR A 39 41.40 11.79 0.43
N ALA A 40 41.58 11.88 -0.90
CA ALA A 40 40.48 12.09 -1.84
C ALA A 40 39.48 10.94 -1.83
N ALA A 41 39.94 9.69 -1.79
CA ALA A 41 39.11 8.50 -1.72
C ALA A 41 38.30 8.44 -0.43
N VAL A 42 38.90 8.77 0.73
CA VAL A 42 38.21 8.84 2.03
C VAL A 42 37.14 9.94 2.02
N LYS A 43 37.44 11.11 1.47
CA LYS A 43 36.49 12.20 1.33
C LYS A 43 35.26 11.78 0.48
N ASN A 44 35.51 11.20 -0.68
CA ASN A 44 34.44 10.69 -1.55
C ASN A 44 33.59 9.62 -0.86
N SER A 45 34.24 8.69 -0.14
CA SER A 45 33.55 7.65 0.64
C SER A 45 32.66 8.24 1.73
N THR A 46 33.13 9.31 2.41
CA THR A 46 32.34 10.01 3.43
C THR A 46 31.11 10.69 2.82
N GLU A 47 31.27 11.37 1.69
CA GLU A 47 30.15 12.02 0.97
C GLU A 47 29.12 10.99 0.50
N ARG A 48 29.56 9.85 0.00
CA ARG A 48 28.68 8.74 -0.40
C ARG A 48 27.95 8.13 0.80
N ALA A 49 28.63 7.94 1.92
CA ALA A 49 28.00 7.45 3.15
C ALA A 49 26.93 8.42 3.68
N GLN A 50 27.20 9.71 3.59
CA GLN A 50 26.24 10.73 3.98
C GLN A 50 25.00 10.74 3.07
N SER A 51 25.19 10.63 1.75
CA SER A 51 24.11 10.51 0.78
C SER A 51 23.27 9.24 1.01
N ALA A 52 23.93 8.11 1.31
CA ALA A 52 23.25 6.86 1.65
C ALA A 52 22.39 7.01 2.92
N THR A 53 22.90 7.71 3.94
CA THR A 53 22.13 7.96 5.18
C THR A 53 20.86 8.79 4.91
N VAL A 54 20.95 9.81 4.04
CA VAL A 54 19.78 10.61 3.64
C VAL A 54 18.78 9.75 2.88
N MET A 55 19.23 8.95 1.91
CA MET A 55 18.35 8.06 1.15
C MET A 55 17.63 7.04 2.03
N VAL A 56 18.33 6.45 3.01
CA VAL A 56 17.71 5.53 3.99
C VAL A 56 16.68 6.26 4.86
N GLY A 57 16.98 7.49 5.27
CA GLY A 57 16.02 8.33 6.02
C GLY A 57 14.75 8.63 5.22
N ASP A 58 14.88 8.95 3.94
CA ASP A 58 13.75 9.22 3.05
C ASP A 58 12.95 7.94 2.74
N ALA A 59 13.64 6.82 2.52
CA ALA A 59 12.99 5.52 2.32
C ALA A 59 12.17 5.10 3.57
N THR A 60 12.75 5.29 4.77
CA THR A 60 12.06 5.00 6.04
C THR A 60 10.82 5.88 6.22
N ARG A 61 10.92 7.17 5.88
CA ARG A 61 9.78 8.10 5.94
C ARG A 61 8.68 7.68 4.96
N SER A 62 9.05 7.34 3.73
CA SER A 62 8.10 6.88 2.70
C SER A 62 7.42 5.58 3.09
N ALA A 63 8.16 4.61 3.66
CA ALA A 63 7.59 3.37 4.16
C ALA A 63 6.58 3.62 5.28
N LYS A 64 6.90 4.52 6.24
CA LYS A 64 5.99 4.90 7.32
C LYS A 64 4.71 5.56 6.79
N GLN A 65 4.84 6.47 5.84
CA GLN A 65 3.69 7.13 5.20
C GLN A 65 2.83 6.13 4.42
N SER A 66 3.44 5.19 3.71
CA SER A 66 2.72 4.11 3.04
C SER A 66 1.95 3.23 4.03
N GLY A 67 2.54 2.90 5.18
CA GLY A 67 1.87 2.16 6.25
C GLY A 67 0.66 2.91 6.84
N GLU A 68 0.71 4.24 6.93
CA GLU A 68 -0.45 5.05 7.35
C GLU A 68 -1.57 5.04 6.30
N VAL A 69 -1.23 5.12 5.02
CA VAL A 69 -2.21 5.04 3.92
C VAL A 69 -2.89 3.67 3.91
N VAL A 70 -2.13 2.60 4.07
CA VAL A 70 -2.63 1.22 4.18
C VAL A 70 -3.63 1.09 5.34
N ARG A 71 -3.27 1.58 6.53
CA ARG A 71 -4.17 1.56 7.70
C ARG A 71 -5.48 2.32 7.45
N ASN A 72 -5.39 3.49 6.83
CA ASN A 72 -6.57 4.28 6.48
C ASN A 72 -7.45 3.58 5.44
N ALA A 73 -6.84 2.85 4.50
CA ALA A 73 -7.58 2.03 3.54
C ALA A 73 -8.34 0.89 4.24
N ILE A 74 -7.71 0.17 5.17
CA ILE A 74 -8.34 -0.89 5.97
C ILE A 74 -9.54 -0.33 6.75
N ASN A 75 -9.37 0.76 7.50
CA ASN A 75 -10.45 1.40 8.25
C ASN A 75 -11.62 1.82 7.34
N SER A 76 -11.32 2.24 6.10
CA SER A 76 -12.36 2.60 5.13
C SER A 76 -13.11 1.37 4.62
N MET A 77 -12.42 0.26 4.40
CA MET A 77 -13.03 -1.01 4.00
C MET A 77 -13.92 -1.59 5.10
N GLU A 78 -13.50 -1.54 6.37
CA GLU A 78 -14.34 -1.95 7.52
C GLU A 78 -15.64 -1.15 7.58
N ARG A 79 -15.58 0.16 7.33
CA ARG A 79 -16.78 1.01 7.26
C ARG A 79 -17.70 0.64 6.10
N ILE A 80 -17.13 0.26 4.94
CA ILE A 80 -17.93 -0.20 3.78
C ILE A 80 -18.58 -1.53 4.11
N GLU A 81 -17.90 -2.45 4.77
CA GLU A 81 -18.42 -3.73 5.21
C GLU A 81 -19.63 -3.52 6.17
N GLN A 82 -19.46 -2.64 7.16
CA GLN A 82 -20.54 -2.30 8.08
C GLN A 82 -21.74 -1.70 7.36
N ALA A 83 -21.53 -0.74 6.45
CA ALA A 83 -22.61 -0.15 5.66
C ALA A 83 -23.31 -1.19 4.78
N SER A 84 -22.58 -2.14 4.20
CA SER A 84 -23.14 -3.24 3.42
C SER A 84 -24.03 -4.15 4.28
N HIS A 85 -23.63 -4.40 5.53
CA HIS A 85 -24.45 -5.15 6.48
C HIS A 85 -25.75 -4.40 6.82
N GLU A 86 -25.70 -3.10 7.08
CA GLU A 86 -26.88 -2.26 7.33
C GLU A 86 -27.82 -2.23 6.12
N ILE A 87 -27.27 -2.10 4.90
CA ILE A 87 -28.07 -2.17 3.67
C ILE A 87 -28.76 -3.54 3.56
N THR A 88 -28.08 -4.63 3.89
CA THR A 88 -28.68 -5.97 3.88
C THR A 88 -29.87 -6.07 4.83
N GLN A 89 -29.81 -5.44 6.01
CA GLN A 89 -30.93 -5.39 6.94
C GLN A 89 -32.12 -4.61 6.36
N ILE A 90 -31.83 -3.45 5.72
CA ILE A 90 -32.90 -2.66 5.07
C ILE A 90 -33.56 -3.45 3.94
N ILE A 91 -32.79 -4.15 3.12
CA ILE A 91 -33.30 -4.96 2.02
C ILE A 91 -34.18 -6.11 2.54
N ASN A 92 -33.83 -6.73 3.67
CA ASN A 92 -34.70 -7.74 4.30
C ASN A 92 -36.05 -7.14 4.73
N VAL A 93 -36.05 -5.90 5.25
CA VAL A 93 -37.33 -5.20 5.61
C VAL A 93 -38.14 -4.88 4.36
N ILE A 94 -37.49 -4.46 3.26
CA ILE A 94 -38.15 -4.19 1.97
C ILE A 94 -38.81 -5.47 1.42
N ASP A 95 -38.12 -6.60 1.48
CA ASP A 95 -38.66 -7.90 1.05
C ASP A 95 -39.86 -8.31 1.90
N GLU A 96 -39.79 -8.10 3.22
CA GLU A 96 -40.94 -8.33 4.12
C GLU A 96 -42.14 -7.43 3.80
N ILE A 97 -41.88 -6.13 3.55
CA ILE A 97 -42.95 -5.20 3.14
C ILE A 97 -43.58 -5.63 1.83
N ALA A 98 -42.76 -6.04 0.86
CA ALA A 98 -43.25 -6.56 -0.42
C ALA A 98 -44.12 -7.80 -0.23
N PHE A 99 -43.73 -8.73 0.64
CA PHE A 99 -44.48 -9.90 0.99
C PHE A 99 -45.84 -9.52 1.66
N GLN A 100 -45.82 -8.63 2.65
CA GLN A 100 -47.06 -8.14 3.33
C GLN A 100 -47.98 -7.44 2.34
N THR A 101 -47.41 -6.61 1.44
CA THR A 101 -48.18 -5.92 0.39
C THR A 101 -48.86 -6.91 -0.57
N ASN A 102 -48.15 -7.96 -0.96
CA ASN A 102 -48.67 -9.04 -1.79
C ASN A 102 -49.85 -9.75 -1.10
N LEU A 103 -49.74 -10.03 0.20
CA LEU A 103 -50.83 -10.63 0.98
C LEU A 103 -52.05 -9.69 1.11
N LEU A 104 -51.82 -8.39 1.36
CA LEU A 104 -52.87 -7.38 1.41
C LEU A 104 -53.58 -7.27 0.06
N ALA A 105 -52.85 -7.25 -1.03
CA ALA A 105 -53.39 -7.21 -2.37
C ALA A 105 -54.21 -8.46 -2.70
N LEU A 106 -53.72 -9.64 -2.28
CA LEU A 106 -54.48 -10.89 -2.42
C LEU A 106 -55.82 -10.84 -1.68
N ASN A 107 -55.81 -10.41 -0.42
CA ASN A 107 -57.01 -10.28 0.40
C ASN A 107 -57.99 -9.27 -0.22
N ALA A 108 -57.50 -8.11 -0.69
CA ALA A 108 -58.31 -7.13 -1.39
C ALA A 108 -58.93 -7.70 -2.69
N GLY A 109 -58.17 -8.49 -3.43
CA GLY A 109 -58.65 -9.16 -4.64
C GLY A 109 -59.80 -10.17 -4.34
N VAL A 110 -59.62 -10.94 -3.23
CA VAL A 110 -60.67 -11.88 -2.78
C VAL A 110 -61.94 -11.13 -2.38
N GLU A 111 -61.83 -10.04 -1.63
CA GLU A 111 -63.02 -9.27 -1.21
C GLU A 111 -63.68 -8.53 -2.39
N ALA A 112 -62.86 -8.06 -3.35
CA ALA A 112 -63.37 -7.51 -4.59
C ALA A 112 -64.18 -8.53 -5.41
N ALA A 113 -63.70 -9.77 -5.49
CA ALA A 113 -64.42 -10.88 -6.14
C ALA A 113 -65.73 -11.19 -5.42
N ARG A 114 -65.75 -11.08 -4.08
CA ARG A 114 -66.96 -11.29 -3.24
C ARG A 114 -68.03 -10.23 -3.47
N ALA A 115 -67.60 -9.00 -3.82
CA ALA A 115 -68.51 -7.90 -4.14
C ALA A 115 -69.14 -7.98 -5.54
N GLY A 116 -68.74 -8.95 -6.37
CA GLY A 116 -69.30 -9.18 -7.69
C GLY A 116 -69.08 -8.01 -8.65
N GLU A 117 -70.11 -7.56 -9.37
CA GLU A 117 -69.99 -6.47 -10.36
C GLU A 117 -69.48 -5.15 -9.75
N ALA A 118 -69.89 -4.85 -8.50
CA ALA A 118 -69.44 -3.64 -7.79
C ALA A 118 -67.92 -3.67 -7.45
N GLY A 119 -67.31 -4.82 -7.37
CA GLY A 119 -65.94 -5.01 -7.01
C GLY A 119 -64.92 -5.02 -8.20
N LYS A 120 -65.40 -5.01 -9.45
CA LYS A 120 -64.53 -5.17 -10.63
C LYS A 120 -63.35 -4.16 -10.69
N GLY A 121 -63.59 -2.88 -10.39
CA GLY A 121 -62.58 -1.87 -10.36
C GLY A 121 -61.50 -2.10 -9.29
N PHE A 122 -61.95 -2.55 -8.10
CA PHE A 122 -61.06 -2.90 -6.99
C PHE A 122 -60.22 -4.17 -7.30
N ALA A 123 -60.77 -5.15 -8.00
CA ALA A 123 -60.03 -6.34 -8.41
C ALA A 123 -58.86 -6.02 -9.32
N VAL A 124 -59.01 -5.07 -10.27
CA VAL A 124 -57.93 -4.62 -11.15
C VAL A 124 -56.82 -3.93 -10.34
N VAL A 125 -57.18 -3.03 -9.42
CA VAL A 125 -56.19 -2.36 -8.56
C VAL A 125 -55.45 -3.37 -7.68
N ALA A 126 -56.16 -4.33 -7.09
CA ALA A 126 -55.59 -5.38 -6.28
C ALA A 126 -54.56 -6.21 -7.09
N GLN A 127 -54.90 -6.56 -8.33
CA GLN A 127 -53.95 -7.27 -9.19
C GLN A 127 -52.72 -6.44 -9.50
N GLU A 128 -52.85 -5.17 -9.84
CA GLU A 128 -51.74 -4.25 -10.11
C GLU A 128 -50.84 -4.09 -8.89
N VAL A 129 -51.40 -3.91 -7.68
CA VAL A 129 -50.65 -3.83 -6.41
C VAL A 129 -49.89 -5.14 -6.14
N ARG A 130 -50.53 -6.28 -6.43
CA ARG A 130 -49.88 -7.59 -6.30
C ARG A 130 -48.70 -7.75 -7.22
N GLU A 131 -48.82 -7.36 -8.48
CA GLU A 131 -47.72 -7.39 -9.44
C GLU A 131 -46.55 -6.46 -9.06
N LEU A 132 -46.90 -5.26 -8.56
CA LEU A 132 -45.89 -4.32 -8.04
C LEU A 132 -45.15 -4.88 -6.82
N ALA A 133 -45.86 -5.52 -5.89
CA ALA A 133 -45.27 -6.17 -4.74
C ALA A 133 -44.31 -7.30 -5.15
N GLN A 134 -44.71 -8.13 -6.13
CA GLN A 134 -43.82 -9.18 -6.66
C GLN A 134 -42.57 -8.64 -7.33
N ARG A 135 -42.68 -7.55 -8.13
CA ARG A 135 -41.54 -6.86 -8.73
C ARG A 135 -40.64 -6.27 -7.67
N SER A 136 -41.18 -5.70 -6.60
CA SER A 136 -40.42 -5.16 -5.46
C SER A 136 -39.61 -6.25 -4.74
N ALA A 137 -40.22 -7.41 -4.46
CA ALA A 137 -39.55 -8.55 -3.86
C ALA A 137 -38.39 -9.06 -4.74
N ASN A 138 -38.59 -9.17 -6.07
CA ASN A 138 -37.54 -9.58 -6.99
C ASN A 138 -36.41 -8.57 -6.98
N ALA A 139 -36.71 -7.27 -7.06
CA ALA A 139 -35.68 -6.22 -6.99
C ALA A 139 -34.87 -6.24 -5.66
N ALA A 140 -35.55 -6.46 -4.53
CA ALA A 140 -34.90 -6.63 -3.24
C ALA A 140 -33.91 -7.82 -3.25
N LYS A 141 -34.32 -8.95 -3.82
CA LYS A 141 -33.46 -10.13 -3.96
C LYS A 141 -32.24 -9.88 -4.84
N ASP A 142 -32.42 -9.16 -5.95
CA ASP A 142 -31.32 -8.78 -6.85
C ASP A 142 -30.32 -7.86 -6.14
N ILE A 143 -30.82 -6.84 -5.41
CA ILE A 143 -29.99 -5.92 -4.63
C ILE A 143 -29.24 -6.71 -3.54
N LYS A 144 -29.90 -7.62 -2.83
CA LYS A 144 -29.25 -8.46 -1.82
C LYS A 144 -28.08 -9.26 -2.39
N THR A 145 -28.25 -9.81 -3.57
CA THR A 145 -27.19 -10.54 -4.26
C THR A 145 -25.99 -9.64 -4.60
N LEU A 146 -26.26 -8.42 -5.07
CA LEU A 146 -25.22 -7.43 -5.37
C LEU A 146 -24.46 -7.00 -4.11
N ILE A 147 -25.16 -6.74 -3.02
CA ILE A 147 -24.54 -6.36 -1.74
C ILE A 147 -23.69 -7.49 -1.17
N THR A 148 -24.17 -8.74 -1.24
CA THR A 148 -23.37 -9.91 -0.81
C THR A 148 -22.08 -10.01 -1.61
N LYS A 149 -22.17 -9.90 -2.94
CA LYS A 149 -20.99 -9.92 -3.81
C LYS A 149 -20.03 -8.76 -3.50
N SER A 150 -20.57 -7.54 -3.26
CA SER A 150 -19.74 -6.40 -2.88
C SER A 150 -19.02 -6.63 -1.54
N GLY A 151 -19.66 -7.28 -0.58
CA GLY A 151 -19.04 -7.66 0.70
C GLY A 151 -17.88 -8.64 0.52
N GLU A 152 -18.04 -9.66 -0.33
CA GLU A 152 -16.99 -10.63 -0.67
C GLU A 152 -15.77 -9.94 -1.32
N GLU A 153 -15.99 -9.00 -2.22
CA GLU A 153 -14.92 -8.22 -2.87
C GLU A 153 -14.18 -7.31 -1.86
N VAL A 154 -14.91 -6.69 -0.93
CA VAL A 154 -14.32 -5.88 0.14
C VAL A 154 -13.48 -6.75 1.07
N GLU A 155 -13.99 -7.90 1.52
CA GLU A 155 -13.24 -8.84 2.37
C GLU A 155 -11.96 -9.33 1.68
N SER A 156 -12.05 -9.65 0.39
CA SER A 156 -10.89 -10.02 -0.43
C SER A 156 -9.87 -8.87 -0.51
N GLY A 157 -10.35 -7.64 -0.71
CA GLY A 157 -9.51 -6.45 -0.72
C GLY A 157 -8.78 -6.21 0.60
N VAL A 158 -9.45 -6.37 1.74
CA VAL A 158 -8.83 -6.28 3.08
C VAL A 158 -7.73 -7.33 3.26
N LYS A 159 -7.99 -8.58 2.86
CA LYS A 159 -6.97 -9.65 2.94
C LYS A 159 -5.73 -9.32 2.11
N LEU A 160 -5.90 -8.78 0.90
CA LEU A 160 -4.81 -8.41 0.01
C LEU A 160 -3.98 -7.25 0.58
N VAL A 161 -4.66 -6.25 1.14
CA VAL A 161 -4.02 -5.07 1.74
C VAL A 161 -3.26 -5.46 3.01
N ASN A 162 -3.81 -6.33 3.86
CA ASN A 162 -3.11 -6.86 5.04
C ASN A 162 -1.86 -7.64 4.66
N ALA A 163 -1.93 -8.50 3.64
CA ALA A 163 -0.76 -9.25 3.15
C ALA A 163 0.36 -8.34 2.62
N THR A 164 0.01 -7.15 2.12
CA THR A 164 0.99 -6.17 1.62
C THR A 164 1.62 -5.35 2.75
N GLY A 165 0.93 -5.21 3.89
CA GLY A 165 1.41 -4.45 5.05
C GLY A 165 2.32 -5.24 5.99
N GLU A 166 2.41 -6.58 5.86
CA GLU A 166 3.29 -7.45 6.66
C GLU A 166 4.66 -7.69 6.00
N THR A 167 4.91 -7.18 4.81
CA THR A 167 6.20 -7.23 4.10
C THR A 167 6.98 -5.95 4.24
#